data_ca5f9012bdf2c8819481360c09bb5c78
#
_entry.id   ca5f9012bdf2c8819481360c09bb5c78
#
_cell.length_a   1.000
_cell.length_b   1.000
_cell.length_c   1.000
_cell.angle_alpha   90.00
_cell.angle_beta   90.00
_cell.angle_gamma   90.00
#
_symmetry.space_group_name_H-M   'P 1'
#
loop_
_entity.id
_entity.type
_entity.pdbx_description
1 polymer ?
#
loop_
_entity_poly.entity_id
_entity_poly.type
_entity_poly.pdbx_seq_one_letter_code
_entity_poly.pdbx_strand_id
1 'polypeptide(L)'
;MRLRTQCLTLVALLALGILAGCSDTPTKSADVSDAIRKSLDQAGFKDVSIRQDREKGVVTLGGHVVNEEQKREAASIAQALAGSQVVSNQVEVIPVGAEKDAKAVNSALDDGIEKNLEAVLIQNKLDEAVKFSVKNHVVTLKGEVNSQAKRAHAEALAAAVPYVQQVVNELQVKKQKATSTN
;
A
#
# COMPACT_ATOMS: atom_id res chain seq x y z
N MET A 1 -63.28 29.71 -27.89
CA MET A 1 -62.61 30.73 -28.72
C MET A 1 -61.14 30.45 -28.67
N ARG A 2 -60.63 29.76 -29.69
CA ARG A 2 -59.57 30.20 -30.59
C ARG A 2 -58.27 30.56 -29.85
N LEU A 3 -57.04 30.09 -30.07
CA LEU A 3 -56.33 29.66 -31.31
C LEU A 3 -54.98 29.11 -30.82
N ARG A 4 -54.56 27.92 -31.21
CA ARG A 4 -53.50 27.71 -32.22
C ARG A 4 -52.25 28.57 -32.03
N THR A 5 -51.07 28.00 -31.76
CA THR A 5 -50.16 27.69 -32.86
C THR A 5 -48.93 26.98 -32.33
N GLN A 6 -48.66 25.83 -32.80
CA GLN A 6 -47.45 25.22 -33.30
C GLN A 6 -46.18 26.09 -33.22
N CYS A 7 -45.12 25.56 -32.67
CA CYS A 7 -43.82 25.63 -33.34
C CYS A 7 -42.99 24.37 -33.03
N LEU A 8 -42.94 23.56 -34.06
CA LEU A 8 -41.93 22.55 -34.33
C LEU A 8 -40.61 23.29 -34.55
N THR A 9 -39.52 22.82 -34.00
CA THR A 9 -38.18 22.74 -34.62
C THR A 9 -37.17 22.28 -33.59
N LEU A 10 -36.62 21.31 -33.93
CA LEU A 10 -35.31 20.85 -34.41
C LEU A 10 -34.49 20.21 -33.31
N VAL A 11 -34.57 18.91 -33.35
CA VAL A 11 -33.61 17.97 -32.76
C VAL A 11 -32.29 18.14 -33.52
N ALA A 12 -31.27 18.69 -32.88
CA ALA A 12 -29.89 18.57 -33.32
C ALA A 12 -29.18 17.59 -32.40
N LEU A 13 -29.10 16.34 -32.84
CA LEU A 13 -28.19 15.35 -32.30
C LEU A 13 -26.75 15.80 -32.56
N LEU A 14 -26.05 16.23 -31.53
CA LEU A 14 -24.58 16.30 -31.57
C LEU A 14 -24.06 15.14 -30.71
N ALA A 15 -23.85 14.01 -31.38
CA ALA A 15 -23.10 12.88 -30.81
C ALA A 15 -21.62 13.28 -30.82
N LEU A 16 -21.13 13.91 -29.74
CA LEU A 16 -19.69 14.01 -29.47
C LEU A 16 -19.24 12.68 -28.89
N GLY A 17 -18.67 11.84 -29.76
CA GLY A 17 -17.93 10.64 -29.34
C GLY A 17 -16.70 11.06 -28.54
N ILE A 18 -16.75 10.90 -27.23
CA ILE A 18 -15.58 10.94 -26.37
C ILE A 18 -14.85 9.63 -26.56
N LEU A 19 -13.85 9.62 -27.45
CA LEU A 19 -12.81 8.60 -27.48
C LEU A 19 -11.99 8.76 -26.18
N ALA A 20 -12.40 8.08 -25.12
CA ALA A 20 -11.57 7.90 -23.95
C ALA A 20 -10.39 7.02 -24.37
N GLY A 21 -9.32 7.65 -24.86
CA GLY A 21 -8.04 7.01 -25.05
C GLY A 21 -7.53 6.60 -23.66
N CYS A 22 -7.52 5.29 -23.36
CA CYS A 22 -6.75 4.75 -22.27
C CYS A 22 -5.26 4.97 -22.57
N SER A 23 -4.74 6.11 -22.17
CA SER A 23 -3.31 6.33 -22.08
C SER A 23 -2.81 5.56 -20.85
N ASP A 24 -2.21 4.40 -21.06
CA ASP A 24 -1.42 3.68 -20.06
C ASP A 24 -0.11 4.45 -19.75
N THR A 25 -0.23 5.70 -19.33
CA THR A 25 0.88 6.41 -18.70
C THR A 25 0.86 5.99 -17.24
N PRO A 26 1.94 5.41 -16.69
CA PRO A 26 1.99 5.15 -15.26
C PRO A 26 1.90 6.48 -14.53
N THR A 27 0.70 6.78 -14.08
CA THR A 27 0.42 8.03 -13.38
C THR A 27 0.98 7.86 -11.97
N LYS A 28 2.07 8.59 -11.65
CA LYS A 28 2.59 8.63 -10.28
C LYS A 28 1.48 9.05 -9.33
N SER A 29 1.37 8.40 -8.21
CA SER A 29 0.44 8.78 -7.14
C SER A 29 0.63 10.24 -6.74
N ALA A 30 -0.44 10.88 -6.27
CA ALA A 30 -0.36 12.25 -5.76
C ALA A 30 0.69 12.37 -4.65
N ASP A 31 1.38 13.51 -4.57
CA ASP A 31 2.28 13.80 -3.47
C ASP A 31 1.46 14.19 -2.24
N VAL A 32 1.60 13.42 -1.17
CA VAL A 32 0.86 13.61 0.09
C VAL A 32 1.79 13.75 1.28
N SER A 33 3.10 13.65 1.07
CA SER A 33 4.10 13.65 2.15
C SER A 33 4.05 14.90 3.02
N ASP A 34 3.95 16.08 2.42
CA ASP A 34 3.92 17.35 3.15
C ASP A 34 2.62 17.51 3.95
N ALA A 35 1.48 17.10 3.37
CA ALA A 35 0.19 17.15 4.07
C ALA A 35 0.18 16.22 5.28
N ILE A 36 0.68 15.00 5.12
CA ILE A 36 0.82 14.03 6.22
C ILE A 36 1.80 14.56 7.26
N ARG A 37 2.96 15.10 6.85
CA ARG A 37 3.95 15.68 7.76
C ARG A 37 3.33 16.76 8.65
N LYS A 38 2.66 17.71 8.02
CA LYS A 38 2.00 18.80 8.74
C LYS A 38 0.98 18.30 9.77
N SER A 39 0.16 17.31 9.39
CA SER A 39 -0.85 16.77 10.28
C SER A 39 -0.26 15.97 11.44
N LEU A 40 0.81 15.19 11.20
CA LEU A 40 1.54 14.49 12.25
C LEU A 40 2.23 15.47 13.22
N ASP A 41 2.82 16.55 12.71
CA ASP A 41 3.44 17.60 13.55
C ASP A 41 2.41 18.30 14.43
N GLN A 42 1.22 18.59 13.90
CA GLN A 42 0.11 19.18 14.65
C GLN A 42 -0.42 18.25 15.75
N ALA A 43 -0.40 16.94 15.51
CA ALA A 43 -0.77 15.92 16.49
C ALA A 43 0.38 15.58 17.48
N GLY A 44 1.57 16.19 17.33
CA GLY A 44 2.70 15.99 18.23
C GLY A 44 3.63 14.84 17.87
N PHE A 45 3.44 14.18 16.73
CA PHE A 45 4.26 13.04 16.26
C PHE A 45 5.52 13.49 15.53
N LYS A 46 6.38 14.26 16.20
CA LYS A 46 7.62 14.81 15.62
C LYS A 46 8.67 13.75 15.28
N ASP A 47 8.67 12.63 16.03
CA ASP A 47 9.61 11.53 15.86
C ASP A 47 9.15 10.47 14.84
N VAL A 48 7.97 10.68 14.25
CA VAL A 48 7.46 9.84 13.14
C VAL A 48 7.98 10.41 11.83
N SER A 49 8.71 9.61 11.07
CA SER A 49 9.21 9.96 9.74
C SER A 49 8.27 9.48 8.64
N ILE A 50 8.32 10.13 7.47
CA ILE A 50 7.50 9.79 6.29
C ILE A 50 8.43 9.57 5.10
N ARG A 51 8.15 8.51 4.35
CA ARG A 51 8.74 8.27 3.04
C ARG A 51 7.63 7.87 2.08
N GLN A 52 7.60 8.46 0.89
CA GLN A 52 6.62 8.14 -0.12
C GLN A 52 7.30 7.58 -1.37
N ASP A 53 6.82 6.43 -1.86
CA ASP A 53 7.12 5.89 -3.18
C ASP A 53 5.88 6.11 -4.07
N ARG A 54 5.93 7.17 -4.87
CA ARG A 54 4.81 7.58 -5.73
C ARG A 54 4.60 6.63 -6.92
N GLU A 55 5.62 5.90 -7.33
CA GLU A 55 5.51 4.94 -8.44
C GLU A 55 4.77 3.69 -8.00
N LYS A 56 4.99 3.26 -6.76
CA LYS A 56 4.30 2.11 -6.17
C LYS A 56 3.03 2.48 -5.44
N GLY A 57 2.79 3.76 -5.16
CA GLY A 57 1.67 4.22 -4.37
C GLY A 57 1.76 3.77 -2.90
N VAL A 58 2.94 3.88 -2.31
CA VAL A 58 3.19 3.48 -0.91
C VAL A 58 3.71 4.67 -0.10
N VAL A 59 3.07 4.93 1.02
CA VAL A 59 3.54 5.86 2.06
C VAL A 59 4.04 5.03 3.24
N THR A 60 5.30 5.15 3.59
CA THR A 60 5.90 4.47 4.74
C THR A 60 6.06 5.44 5.91
N LEU A 61 5.48 5.10 7.04
CA LEU A 61 5.75 5.74 8.32
C LEU A 61 6.86 4.97 9.04
N GLY A 62 7.83 5.68 9.57
CA GLY A 62 8.93 5.14 10.38
C GLY A 62 9.13 6.00 11.63
N GLY A 63 10.25 5.79 12.33
CA GLY A 63 10.51 6.46 13.59
C GLY A 63 9.90 5.72 14.77
N HIS A 64 9.58 6.41 15.86
CA HIS A 64 9.07 5.77 17.07
C HIS A 64 8.01 6.59 17.79
N VAL A 65 7.24 5.88 18.63
CA VAL A 65 6.25 6.44 19.56
C VAL A 65 6.34 5.67 20.89
N VAL A 66 5.70 6.15 21.94
CA VAL A 66 5.85 5.56 23.28
C VAL A 66 4.87 4.43 23.58
N ASN A 67 3.79 4.30 22.80
CA ASN A 67 2.79 3.24 22.98
C ASN A 67 2.05 2.90 21.67
N GLU A 68 1.31 1.78 21.68
CA GLU A 68 0.56 1.27 20.54
C GLU A 68 -0.61 2.17 20.13
N GLU A 69 -1.17 2.95 21.05
CA GLU A 69 -2.25 3.89 20.72
C GLU A 69 -1.75 5.02 19.81
N GLN A 70 -0.61 5.60 20.15
CA GLN A 70 0.07 6.61 19.33
C GLN A 70 0.48 6.04 17.97
N LYS A 71 0.93 4.78 17.91
CA LYS A 71 1.23 4.09 16.63
C LYS A 71 -0.01 4.01 15.74
N ARG A 72 -1.16 3.64 16.31
CA ARG A 72 -2.42 3.57 15.56
C ARG A 72 -2.92 4.96 15.15
N GLU A 73 -2.79 5.96 16.02
CA GLU A 73 -3.19 7.33 15.73
C GLU A 73 -2.38 7.93 14.57
N ALA A 74 -1.04 7.78 14.61
CA ALA A 74 -0.18 8.23 13.52
C ALA A 74 -0.54 7.55 12.18
N ALA A 75 -0.83 6.25 12.20
CA ALA A 75 -1.28 5.53 11.01
C ALA A 75 -2.63 6.05 10.50
N SER A 76 -3.58 6.32 11.38
CA SER A 76 -4.90 6.85 11.03
C SER A 76 -4.81 8.22 10.36
N ILE A 77 -3.96 9.12 10.89
CA ILE A 77 -3.71 10.44 10.29
C ILE A 77 -3.15 10.27 8.86
N ALA A 78 -2.18 9.40 8.68
CA ALA A 78 -1.59 9.15 7.37
C ALA A 78 -2.60 8.51 6.40
N GLN A 79 -3.38 7.53 6.83
CA GLN A 79 -4.40 6.87 6.01
C GLN A 79 -5.49 7.83 5.52
N ALA A 80 -5.92 8.77 6.38
CA ALA A 80 -6.90 9.79 6.02
C ALA A 80 -6.44 10.70 4.87
N LEU A 81 -5.12 10.89 4.71
CA LEU A 81 -4.52 11.78 3.71
C LEU A 81 -3.89 11.03 2.52
N ALA A 82 -3.63 9.73 2.66
CA ALA A 82 -2.95 8.93 1.64
C ALA A 82 -3.78 8.70 0.37
N GLY A 83 -5.09 8.92 0.40
CA GLY A 83 -5.99 8.64 -0.71
C GLY A 83 -6.03 7.14 -1.03
N SER A 84 -5.69 6.77 -2.28
CA SER A 84 -5.64 5.36 -2.70
C SER A 84 -4.30 4.67 -2.44
N GLN A 85 -3.33 5.37 -1.83
CA GLN A 85 -2.00 4.82 -1.55
C GLN A 85 -2.02 3.92 -0.31
N VAL A 86 -1.17 2.91 -0.32
CA VAL A 86 -1.00 2.00 0.83
C VAL A 86 -0.14 2.69 1.89
N VAL A 87 -0.60 2.73 3.13
CA VAL A 87 0.21 3.20 4.26
C VAL A 87 0.88 2.01 4.93
N SER A 88 2.21 1.97 4.88
CA SER A 88 3.06 0.99 5.56
C SER A 88 3.47 1.56 6.93
N ASN A 89 2.88 1.05 8.01
CA ASN A 89 3.14 1.57 9.35
C ASN A 89 4.30 0.83 10.02
N GLN A 90 5.52 1.27 9.77
CA GLN A 90 6.77 0.75 10.37
C GLN A 90 7.22 1.58 11.58
N VAL A 91 6.30 2.29 12.23
CA VAL A 91 6.60 3.01 13.48
C VAL A 91 6.90 2.01 14.59
N GLU A 92 7.99 2.22 15.30
CA GLU A 92 8.40 1.39 16.43
C GLU A 92 7.75 1.91 17.72
N VAL A 93 7.33 1.01 18.59
CA VAL A 93 6.88 1.36 19.94
C VAL A 93 8.05 1.22 20.91
N ILE A 94 8.46 2.34 21.47
CA ILE A 94 9.57 2.42 22.42
C ILE A 94 9.07 3.11 23.70
N PRO A 95 8.67 2.34 24.73
CA PRO A 95 8.29 2.92 26.01
C PRO A 95 9.45 3.72 26.63
N VAL A 96 9.11 4.80 27.31
CA VAL A 96 10.10 5.65 27.97
C VAL A 96 10.93 4.84 28.96
N GLY A 97 12.26 4.90 28.83
CA GLY A 97 13.20 4.20 29.70
C GLY A 97 13.46 2.73 29.33
N ALA A 98 12.85 2.22 28.25
CA ALA A 98 13.01 0.84 27.77
C ALA A 98 13.61 0.75 26.35
N GLU A 99 14.33 1.77 25.89
CA GLU A 99 14.75 1.93 24.50
C GLU A 99 15.61 0.75 23.98
N LYS A 100 16.55 0.29 24.80
CA LYS A 100 17.44 -0.83 24.41
C LYS A 100 16.70 -2.15 24.34
N ASP A 101 15.87 -2.41 25.34
CA ASP A 101 15.14 -3.68 25.46
C ASP A 101 14.05 -3.77 24.38
N ALA A 102 13.31 -2.68 24.13
CA ALA A 102 12.30 -2.61 23.08
C ALA A 102 12.90 -2.88 21.70
N LYS A 103 14.02 -2.22 21.36
CA LYS A 103 14.71 -2.45 20.08
C LYS A 103 15.21 -3.89 19.92
N ALA A 104 15.77 -4.48 21.00
CA ALA A 104 16.24 -5.87 20.96
C ALA A 104 15.08 -6.85 20.74
N VAL A 105 13.96 -6.65 21.42
CA VAL A 105 12.75 -7.47 21.27
C VAL A 105 12.16 -7.33 19.85
N ASN A 106 12.00 -6.12 19.36
CA ASN A 106 11.47 -5.88 18.01
C ASN A 106 12.35 -6.51 16.93
N SER A 107 13.68 -6.36 17.05
CA SER A 107 14.62 -7.01 16.13
C SER A 107 14.53 -8.53 16.15
N ALA A 108 14.45 -9.13 17.35
CA ALA A 108 14.33 -10.58 17.48
C ALA A 108 13.00 -11.12 16.92
N LEU A 109 11.92 -10.35 17.04
CA LEU A 109 10.63 -10.70 16.44
C LEU A 109 10.67 -10.59 14.90
N ASP A 110 11.28 -9.54 14.37
CA ASP A 110 11.47 -9.37 12.92
C ASP A 110 12.29 -10.53 12.34
N ASP A 111 13.40 -10.92 12.99
CA ASP A 111 14.21 -12.07 12.59
C ASP A 111 13.40 -13.39 12.62
N GLY A 112 12.53 -13.55 13.60
CA GLY A 112 11.63 -14.70 13.70
C GLY A 112 10.60 -14.74 12.57
N ILE A 113 10.03 -13.59 12.22
CA ILE A 113 9.11 -13.43 11.08
C ILE A 113 9.84 -13.77 9.78
N GLU A 114 11.06 -13.23 9.56
CA GLU A 114 11.85 -13.49 8.36
C GLU A 114 12.08 -14.97 8.13
N LYS A 115 12.56 -15.70 9.14
CA LYS A 115 12.83 -17.15 9.06
C LYS A 115 11.56 -17.96 8.77
N ASN A 116 10.45 -17.62 9.44
CA ASN A 116 9.19 -18.31 9.23
C ASN A 116 8.63 -18.03 7.82
N LEU A 117 8.68 -16.79 7.36
CA LEU A 117 8.21 -16.43 6.03
C LEU A 117 9.06 -17.06 4.92
N GLU A 118 10.39 -17.06 5.07
CA GLU A 118 11.28 -17.74 4.13
C GLU A 118 10.91 -19.22 3.98
N ALA A 119 10.75 -19.93 5.11
CA ALA A 119 10.34 -21.33 5.09
C ALA A 119 8.99 -21.55 4.40
N VAL A 120 8.01 -20.69 4.67
CA VAL A 120 6.68 -20.76 4.05
C VAL A 120 6.75 -20.50 2.54
N LEU A 121 7.54 -19.52 2.09
CA LEU A 121 7.72 -19.23 0.67
C LEU A 121 8.40 -20.38 -0.07
N ILE A 122 9.43 -21.00 0.52
CA ILE A 122 10.12 -22.19 -0.05
C ILE A 122 9.13 -23.37 -0.18
N GLN A 123 8.35 -23.67 0.85
CA GLN A 123 7.35 -24.75 0.81
C GLN A 123 6.31 -24.53 -0.30
N ASN A 124 5.99 -23.29 -0.62
CA ASN A 124 5.03 -22.94 -1.66
C ASN A 124 5.68 -22.62 -3.01
N LYS A 125 7.00 -22.81 -3.17
CA LYS A 125 7.77 -22.55 -4.41
C LYS A 125 7.61 -21.11 -4.90
N LEU A 126 7.62 -20.16 -3.99
CA LEU A 126 7.50 -18.74 -4.25
C LEU A 126 8.81 -17.97 -3.96
N ASP A 127 9.80 -18.59 -3.35
CA ASP A 127 11.07 -18.00 -2.88
C ASP A 127 11.92 -17.38 -4.00
N GLU A 128 11.83 -17.91 -5.23
CA GLU A 128 12.53 -17.32 -6.38
C GLU A 128 11.85 -16.04 -6.89
N ALA A 129 10.50 -16.02 -6.89
CA ALA A 129 9.69 -14.96 -7.46
C ALA A 129 9.35 -13.84 -6.47
N VAL A 130 9.32 -14.16 -5.16
CA VAL A 130 8.93 -13.25 -4.09
C VAL A 130 10.13 -12.96 -3.22
N LYS A 131 10.55 -11.72 -3.21
CA LYS A 131 11.50 -11.17 -2.23
C LYS A 131 10.72 -10.42 -1.17
N PHE A 132 11.26 -10.34 0.04
CA PHE A 132 10.60 -9.66 1.13
C PHE A 132 11.58 -8.94 2.05
N SER A 133 11.06 -8.07 2.86
CA SER A 133 11.75 -7.45 4.00
C SER A 133 10.78 -7.34 5.15
N VAL A 134 11.29 -7.47 6.37
CA VAL A 134 10.51 -7.29 7.59
C VAL A 134 11.06 -6.09 8.35
N LYS A 135 10.17 -5.26 8.86
CA LYS A 135 10.56 -4.14 9.72
C LYS A 135 9.41 -3.77 10.66
N ASN A 136 9.68 -3.79 11.96
CA ASN A 136 8.72 -3.50 13.01
C ASN A 136 7.39 -4.26 12.80
N HIS A 137 7.50 -5.58 12.52
CA HIS A 137 6.39 -6.53 12.28
C HIS A 137 5.60 -6.26 10.98
N VAL A 138 6.10 -5.39 10.10
CA VAL A 138 5.54 -5.14 8.77
C VAL A 138 6.34 -5.89 7.72
N VAL A 139 5.68 -6.78 6.99
CA VAL A 139 6.24 -7.51 5.84
C VAL A 139 6.00 -6.71 4.56
N THR A 140 7.04 -6.43 3.79
CA THR A 140 6.92 -5.88 2.44
C THR A 140 7.32 -6.92 1.43
N LEU A 141 6.38 -7.37 0.58
CA LEU A 141 6.61 -8.31 -0.51
C LEU A 141 6.98 -7.57 -1.79
N LYS A 142 8.04 -8.03 -2.48
CA LYS A 142 8.56 -7.44 -3.72
C LYS A 142 8.87 -8.54 -4.74
N GLY A 143 8.88 -8.17 -6.01
CA GLY A 143 9.22 -9.08 -7.11
C GLY A 143 8.11 -9.19 -8.14
N GLU A 144 8.16 -10.24 -8.94
CA GLU A 144 7.22 -10.46 -10.04
C GLU A 144 6.64 -11.86 -9.99
N VAL A 145 5.33 -11.93 -10.09
CA VAL A 145 4.57 -13.19 -10.16
C VAL A 145 3.82 -13.27 -11.49
N ASN A 146 3.43 -14.47 -11.90
CA ASN A 146 2.80 -14.69 -13.21
C ASN A 146 1.27 -14.57 -13.21
N SER A 147 0.65 -14.34 -12.05
CA SER A 147 -0.80 -14.17 -11.96
C SER A 147 -1.22 -13.42 -10.71
N GLN A 148 -2.41 -12.80 -10.78
CA GLN A 148 -3.03 -12.15 -9.63
C GLN A 148 -3.33 -13.13 -8.50
N ALA A 149 -3.67 -14.38 -8.83
CA ALA A 149 -3.87 -15.44 -7.84
C ALA A 149 -2.59 -15.72 -7.03
N LYS A 150 -1.42 -15.79 -7.68
CA LYS A 150 -0.14 -15.96 -6.99
C LYS A 150 0.23 -14.74 -6.13
N ARG A 151 -0.09 -13.52 -6.60
CA ARG A 151 0.09 -12.30 -5.83
C ARG A 151 -0.71 -12.33 -4.53
N ALA A 152 -2.02 -12.66 -4.63
CA ALA A 152 -2.90 -12.77 -3.47
C ALA A 152 -2.49 -13.94 -2.54
N HIS A 153 -2.05 -15.07 -3.12
CA HIS A 153 -1.59 -16.22 -2.34
C HIS A 153 -0.34 -15.88 -1.51
N ALA A 154 0.65 -15.22 -2.10
CA ALA A 154 1.85 -14.78 -1.37
C ALA A 154 1.50 -13.82 -0.21
N GLU A 155 0.56 -12.90 -0.43
CA GLU A 155 0.06 -12.00 0.60
C GLU A 155 -0.61 -12.75 1.77
N ALA A 156 -1.48 -13.71 1.44
CA ALA A 156 -2.16 -14.54 2.44
C ALA A 156 -1.18 -15.38 3.26
N LEU A 157 -0.16 -15.96 2.62
CA LEU A 157 0.90 -16.70 3.31
C LEU A 157 1.68 -15.81 4.28
N ALA A 158 2.06 -14.60 3.84
CA ALA A 158 2.78 -13.67 4.69
C ALA A 158 1.92 -13.18 5.87
N ALA A 159 0.64 -12.92 5.64
CA ALA A 159 -0.28 -12.51 6.69
C ALA A 159 -0.56 -13.61 7.74
N ALA A 160 -0.38 -14.88 7.37
CA ALA A 160 -0.53 -16.00 8.29
C ALA A 160 0.69 -16.26 9.17
N VAL A 161 1.83 -15.61 8.92
CA VAL A 161 3.04 -15.78 9.75
C VAL A 161 2.81 -15.13 11.13
N PRO A 162 3.12 -15.84 12.22
CA PRO A 162 2.96 -15.28 13.57
C PRO A 162 3.70 -13.94 13.76
N TYR A 163 3.08 -13.04 14.50
CA TYR A 163 3.57 -11.70 14.83
C TYR A 163 3.59 -10.69 13.68
N VAL A 164 3.21 -11.06 12.45
CA VAL A 164 3.02 -10.11 11.36
C VAL A 164 1.80 -9.23 11.66
N GLN A 165 2.03 -7.91 11.73
CA GLN A 165 0.98 -6.93 11.98
C GLN A 165 0.41 -6.36 10.68
N GLN A 166 1.24 -6.28 9.62
CA GLN A 166 0.83 -5.76 8.31
C GLN A 166 1.62 -6.42 7.19
N VAL A 167 0.97 -6.63 6.04
CA VAL A 167 1.62 -7.00 4.79
C VAL A 167 1.42 -5.88 3.76
N VAL A 168 2.52 -5.38 3.21
CA VAL A 168 2.54 -4.44 2.08
C VAL A 168 2.92 -5.21 0.84
N ASN A 169 1.99 -5.37 -0.09
CA ASN A 169 2.17 -6.19 -1.28
C ASN A 169 2.55 -5.33 -2.50
N GLU A 170 3.85 -5.20 -2.76
CA GLU A 170 4.42 -4.51 -3.93
C GLU A 170 4.71 -5.47 -5.10
N LEU A 171 4.22 -6.72 -5.05
CA LEU A 171 4.40 -7.68 -6.13
C LEU A 171 3.73 -7.21 -7.42
N GLN A 172 4.46 -7.32 -8.52
CA GLN A 172 3.95 -7.03 -9.86
C GLN A 172 3.52 -8.32 -10.55
N VAL A 173 2.44 -8.23 -11.34
CA VAL A 173 1.99 -9.36 -12.17
C VAL A 173 2.56 -9.21 -13.57
N LYS A 174 3.34 -10.19 -14.02
CA LYS A 174 3.89 -10.21 -15.38
C LYS A 174 2.74 -10.17 -16.39
N LYS A 175 2.82 -9.27 -17.39
CA LYS A 175 1.89 -9.28 -18.53
C LYS A 175 2.12 -10.57 -19.32
N GLN A 176 1.13 -11.47 -19.32
CA GLN A 176 1.17 -12.62 -20.19
C GLN A 176 1.03 -12.15 -21.64
N LYS A 177 1.99 -12.55 -22.48
CA LYS A 177 1.81 -12.40 -23.94
C LYS A 177 0.70 -13.35 -24.39
N ALA A 178 -0.15 -12.87 -25.29
CA ALA A 178 -1.16 -13.73 -25.91
C ALA A 178 -0.46 -14.93 -26.60
N THR A 179 -0.90 -16.15 -26.26
CA THR A 179 -0.49 -17.36 -26.97
C THR A 179 -1.67 -17.83 -27.83
N SER A 180 -1.42 -18.07 -29.11
CA SER A 180 -2.37 -18.72 -30.01
C SER A 180 -2.06 -20.22 -30.01
N THR A 181 -3.06 -21.04 -29.75
CA THR A 181 -3.01 -22.49 -30.02
C THR A 181 -3.68 -22.73 -31.37
N ASN A 182 -2.92 -23.26 -32.32
CA ASN A 182 -3.47 -23.82 -33.57
C ASN A 182 -4.06 -25.17 -33.29
#